data_a9ae654c8bcb794ebf706e9c6b803227
#
_entry.id   a9ae654c8bcb794ebf706e9c6b803227
#
_cell.length_a   1.000
_cell.length_b   1.000
_cell.length_c   1.000
_cell.angle_alpha   90.00
_cell.angle_beta   90.00
_cell.angle_gamma   90.00
#
_symmetry.space_group_name_H-M   'P 1'
#
loop_
_entity.id
_entity.type
_entity.pdbx_description
1 polymer ?
#
loop_
_entity_poly.entity_id
_entity_poly.type
_entity_poly.pdbx_seq_one_letter_code
_entity_poly.pdbx_strand_id
1 'polypeptide(L)'
;MGHSSELVWHERTDLSTFDAIILPGGFAHGDYLRTGAIARFSPVMDSIAQFATMGKPVIGICNGFQILCEAGLLPGVLRRNSGQHFICRDAHLRVETNTNTFLQLTNVGDVLTMPIRHGEGSYYVDEDTLINMEARNQILLRYCDPNGLIAPEANPNGSVGNIAGIMNSEGTVFGLMPHPEACAETVLGNVDGLLIFRGMTEPLGGSRARTADRGLLSI
;
A
#
# COMPACT_ATOMS: atom_id res chain seq x y z
N MET A 1 16.71 -8.23 5.31
CA MET A 1 16.29 -7.35 6.41
C MET A 1 16.43 -8.01 7.78
N GLY A 2 16.60 -9.34 7.88
CA GLY A 2 16.83 -10.04 9.16
C GLY A 2 15.57 -10.34 9.98
N HIS A 3 14.38 -10.11 9.40
CA HIS A 3 13.09 -10.47 10.00
C HIS A 3 12.66 -11.88 9.57
N SER A 4 11.91 -12.57 10.44
CA SER A 4 11.23 -13.82 10.08
C SER A 4 9.85 -13.53 9.50
N SER A 5 9.39 -14.36 8.57
CA SER A 5 8.04 -14.28 8.03
C SER A 5 7.37 -15.65 8.06
N GLU A 6 6.06 -15.65 8.27
CA GLU A 6 5.21 -16.85 8.28
C GLU A 6 3.99 -16.61 7.38
N LEU A 7 3.65 -17.59 6.56
CA LEU A 7 2.38 -17.59 5.83
C LEU A 7 1.26 -18.06 6.75
N VAL A 8 0.29 -17.19 6.98
CA VAL A 8 -0.84 -17.45 7.87
C VAL A 8 -2.06 -17.83 7.05
N TRP A 9 -2.67 -18.97 7.36
CA TRP A 9 -3.90 -19.41 6.73
C TRP A 9 -5.10 -18.55 7.19
N HIS A 10 -6.02 -18.24 6.28
CA HIS A 10 -7.11 -17.29 6.53
C HIS A 10 -8.12 -17.71 7.63
N GLU A 11 -8.07 -18.95 8.11
CA GLU A 11 -8.89 -19.44 9.24
C GLU A 11 -8.21 -19.23 10.60
N ARG A 12 -6.91 -18.88 10.63
CA ARG A 12 -6.19 -18.64 11.88
C ARG A 12 -6.64 -17.33 12.53
N THR A 13 -6.96 -17.40 13.82
CA THR A 13 -7.47 -16.26 14.60
C THR A 13 -6.49 -15.72 15.63
N ASP A 14 -5.38 -16.44 15.92
CA ASP A 14 -4.34 -15.94 16.83
C ASP A 14 -3.17 -15.32 16.03
N LEU A 15 -3.06 -14.00 16.13
CA LEU A 15 -2.00 -13.20 15.51
C LEU A 15 -1.11 -12.51 16.56
N SER A 16 -1.21 -12.89 17.84
CA SER A 16 -0.56 -12.21 18.96
C SER A 16 0.97 -12.20 18.88
N THR A 17 1.56 -13.21 18.24
CA THR A 17 3.01 -13.40 18.12
C THR A 17 3.66 -12.58 17.00
N PHE A 18 2.86 -11.92 16.16
CA PHE A 18 3.38 -11.11 15.05
C PHE A 18 3.56 -9.65 15.46
N ASP A 19 4.51 -8.97 14.84
CA ASP A 19 4.78 -7.54 15.01
C ASP A 19 4.18 -6.70 13.89
N ALA A 20 3.96 -7.30 12.70
CA ALA A 20 3.38 -6.66 11.53
C ALA A 20 2.62 -7.68 10.67
N ILE A 21 1.65 -7.22 9.88
CA ILE A 21 0.85 -8.05 9.00
C ILE A 21 0.89 -7.50 7.58
N ILE A 22 1.04 -8.41 6.60
CA ILE A 22 0.93 -8.11 5.18
C ILE A 22 -0.22 -8.93 4.59
N LEU A 23 -1.23 -8.25 4.05
CA LEU A 23 -2.22 -8.86 3.17
C LEU A 23 -1.66 -8.76 1.74
N PRO A 24 -1.28 -9.88 1.12
CA PRO A 24 -0.63 -9.84 -0.18
C PRO A 24 -1.61 -9.55 -1.32
N GLY A 25 -1.05 -9.25 -2.49
CA GLY A 25 -1.77 -9.25 -3.76
C GLY A 25 -2.25 -10.65 -4.14
N GLY A 26 -3.19 -10.73 -5.07
CA GLY A 26 -3.77 -11.98 -5.55
C GLY A 26 -5.17 -11.76 -6.12
N PHE A 27 -5.93 -12.86 -6.15
CA PHE A 27 -7.33 -12.91 -6.57
C PHE A 27 -8.10 -13.78 -5.56
N ALA A 28 -8.22 -13.28 -4.33
CA ALA A 28 -8.83 -14.03 -3.23
C ALA A 28 -10.27 -14.45 -3.58
N HIS A 29 -10.57 -15.75 -3.44
CA HIS A 29 -11.85 -16.37 -3.82
C HIS A 29 -12.24 -16.11 -5.28
N GLY A 30 -11.26 -15.91 -6.19
CA GLY A 30 -11.50 -15.67 -7.61
C GLY A 30 -12.21 -14.35 -7.94
N ASP A 31 -12.19 -13.40 -7.00
CA ASP A 31 -12.86 -12.08 -7.09
C ASP A 31 -14.37 -12.16 -7.40
N TYR A 32 -15.02 -13.28 -7.05
CA TYR A 32 -16.47 -13.44 -7.19
C TYR A 32 -17.20 -12.34 -6.43
N LEU A 33 -18.28 -11.80 -7.01
CA LEU A 33 -19.04 -10.63 -6.63
C LEU A 33 -18.29 -9.33 -6.96
N ARG A 34 -17.18 -9.09 -6.30
CA ARG A 34 -16.15 -8.06 -6.54
C ARG A 34 -14.90 -8.38 -5.73
N THR A 35 -13.79 -7.75 -6.06
CA THR A 35 -12.50 -7.96 -5.41
C THR A 35 -12.59 -7.72 -3.90
N GLY A 36 -12.09 -8.67 -3.10
CA GLY A 36 -12.07 -8.59 -1.64
C GLY A 36 -13.40 -8.89 -0.93
N ALA A 37 -14.54 -8.90 -1.64
CA ALA A 37 -15.88 -8.97 -1.03
C ALA A 37 -16.14 -10.26 -0.22
N ILE A 38 -15.60 -11.39 -0.64
CA ILE A 38 -15.72 -12.66 0.09
C ILE A 38 -14.62 -12.76 1.14
N ALA A 39 -13.39 -12.39 0.80
CA ALA A 39 -12.23 -12.50 1.68
C ALA A 39 -12.40 -11.73 2.99
N ARG A 40 -13.15 -10.61 2.99
CA ARG A 40 -13.42 -9.84 4.21
C ARG A 40 -14.11 -10.64 5.33
N PHE A 41 -14.79 -11.73 5.00
CA PHE A 41 -15.47 -12.61 5.96
C PHE A 41 -14.58 -13.76 6.47
N SER A 42 -13.33 -13.83 6.02
CA SER A 42 -12.40 -14.82 6.56
C SER A 42 -12.14 -14.57 8.06
N PRO A 43 -12.09 -15.62 8.90
CA PRO A 43 -11.89 -15.46 10.35
C PRO A 43 -10.68 -14.63 10.75
N VAL A 44 -9.61 -14.67 9.96
CA VAL A 44 -8.38 -13.87 10.20
C VAL A 44 -8.65 -12.35 10.16
N MET A 45 -9.69 -11.89 9.45
CA MET A 45 -9.95 -10.46 9.28
C MET A 45 -10.39 -9.79 10.59
N ASP A 46 -11.16 -10.47 11.45
CA ASP A 46 -11.50 -9.96 12.78
C ASP A 46 -10.24 -9.78 13.64
N SER A 47 -9.31 -10.73 13.54
CA SER A 47 -8.04 -10.67 14.25
C SER A 47 -7.11 -9.58 13.71
N ILE A 48 -7.12 -9.33 12.39
CA ILE A 48 -6.39 -8.23 11.77
C ILE A 48 -6.97 -6.88 12.24
N ALA A 49 -8.29 -6.75 12.34
CA ALA A 49 -8.92 -5.55 12.88
C ALA A 49 -8.48 -5.28 14.32
N GLN A 50 -8.49 -6.29 15.18
CA GLN A 50 -7.99 -6.19 16.55
C GLN A 50 -6.50 -5.86 16.61
N PHE A 51 -5.69 -6.47 15.75
CA PHE A 51 -4.26 -6.21 15.63
C PHE A 51 -3.96 -4.74 15.30
N ALA A 52 -4.69 -4.16 14.36
CA ALA A 52 -4.59 -2.75 14.00
C ALA A 52 -4.97 -1.82 15.16
N THR A 53 -6.01 -2.16 15.96
CA THR A 53 -6.40 -1.36 17.12
C THR A 53 -5.37 -1.38 18.26
N MET A 54 -4.49 -2.39 18.29
CA MET A 54 -3.36 -2.44 19.21
C MET A 54 -2.18 -1.55 18.77
N GLY A 55 -2.32 -0.79 17.70
CA GLY A 55 -1.27 0.10 17.18
C GLY A 55 -0.22 -0.60 16.32
N LYS A 56 -0.44 -1.87 15.96
CA LYS A 56 0.49 -2.65 15.15
C LYS A 56 0.25 -2.45 13.66
N PRO A 57 1.31 -2.38 12.83
CA PRO A 57 1.19 -2.07 11.41
C PRO A 57 0.58 -3.21 10.59
N VAL A 58 -0.37 -2.84 9.74
CA VAL A 58 -1.00 -3.71 8.74
C VAL A 58 -0.84 -3.06 7.36
N ILE A 59 -0.33 -3.79 6.38
CA ILE A 59 -0.27 -3.33 5.00
C ILE A 59 -1.08 -4.25 4.09
N GLY A 60 -1.90 -3.68 3.21
CA GLY A 60 -2.62 -4.38 2.15
C GLY A 60 -2.10 -3.98 0.77
N ILE A 61 -1.62 -4.96 0.00
CA ILE A 61 -1.04 -4.77 -1.32
C ILE A 61 -2.05 -5.25 -2.37
N CYS A 62 -2.42 -4.41 -3.33
CA CYS A 62 -3.31 -4.74 -4.44
C CYS A 62 -4.62 -5.41 -3.95
N ASN A 63 -4.79 -6.72 -4.07
CA ASN A 63 -5.96 -7.45 -3.53
C ASN A 63 -6.09 -7.30 -2.01
N GLY A 64 -4.97 -7.23 -1.28
CA GLY A 64 -4.98 -6.93 0.16
C GLY A 64 -5.56 -5.55 0.47
N PHE A 65 -5.28 -4.52 -0.33
CA PHE A 65 -5.89 -3.21 -0.19
C PHE A 65 -7.40 -3.25 -0.44
N GLN A 66 -7.84 -3.97 -1.48
CA GLN A 66 -9.25 -4.19 -1.78
C GLN A 66 -9.97 -4.84 -0.59
N ILE A 67 -9.37 -5.88 0.01
CA ILE A 67 -9.90 -6.56 1.20
C ILE A 67 -10.00 -5.61 2.39
N LEU A 68 -8.99 -4.78 2.65
CA LEU A 68 -9.01 -3.80 3.74
C LEU A 68 -10.12 -2.77 3.58
N CYS A 69 -10.40 -2.30 2.37
CA CYS A 69 -11.54 -1.43 2.09
C CYS A 69 -12.88 -2.16 2.29
N GLU A 70 -13.02 -3.37 1.79
CA GLU A 70 -14.24 -4.18 1.97
C GLU A 70 -14.51 -4.54 3.43
N ALA A 71 -13.46 -4.70 4.23
CA ALA A 71 -13.56 -4.94 5.68
C ALA A 71 -13.82 -3.66 6.50
N GLY A 72 -13.82 -2.48 5.87
CA GLY A 72 -14.01 -1.20 6.56
C GLY A 72 -12.80 -0.75 7.39
N LEU A 73 -11.62 -1.36 7.20
CA LEU A 73 -10.38 -0.97 7.86
C LEU A 73 -9.70 0.22 7.17
N LEU A 74 -10.06 0.47 5.92
CA LEU A 74 -9.69 1.66 5.14
C LEU A 74 -10.95 2.28 4.52
N PRO A 75 -11.01 3.61 4.37
CA PRO A 75 -12.14 4.27 3.71
C PRO A 75 -12.17 3.98 2.21
N GLY A 76 -13.34 4.12 1.59
CA GLY A 76 -13.50 4.03 0.15
C GLY A 76 -13.61 2.61 -0.40
N VAL A 77 -13.52 2.51 -1.73
CA VAL A 77 -13.66 1.24 -2.46
C VAL A 77 -12.75 1.23 -3.68
N LEU A 78 -12.36 0.03 -4.14
CA LEU A 78 -11.68 -0.15 -5.42
C LEU A 78 -12.70 -0.58 -6.49
N ARG A 79 -12.66 0.08 -7.64
CA ARG A 79 -13.53 -0.15 -8.79
C ARG A 79 -12.72 -0.63 -9.99
N ARG A 80 -13.41 -1.07 -11.02
CA ARG A 80 -12.77 -1.39 -12.31
C ARG A 80 -12.00 -0.18 -12.83
N ASN A 81 -10.84 -0.44 -13.42
CA ASN A 81 -10.04 0.59 -14.09
C ASN A 81 -10.91 1.34 -15.12
N SER A 82 -10.71 2.64 -15.24
CA SER A 82 -11.47 3.49 -16.17
C SER A 82 -11.40 3.00 -17.63
N GLY A 83 -10.25 2.40 -18.02
CA GLY A 83 -10.04 1.81 -19.34
C GLY A 83 -10.67 0.42 -19.55
N GLN A 84 -11.34 -0.16 -18.54
CA GLN A 84 -11.99 -1.47 -18.60
C GLN A 84 -11.05 -2.65 -18.95
N HIS A 85 -9.74 -2.50 -18.79
CA HIS A 85 -8.75 -3.56 -19.07
C HIS A 85 -7.77 -3.71 -17.92
N PHE A 86 -7.13 -4.87 -17.88
CA PHE A 86 -6.04 -5.16 -16.94
C PHE A 86 -4.80 -4.35 -17.31
N ILE A 87 -4.17 -3.73 -16.31
CA ILE A 87 -2.95 -2.93 -16.49
C ILE A 87 -1.80 -3.66 -15.82
N CYS A 88 -0.68 -3.84 -16.54
CA CYS A 88 0.55 -4.40 -16.01
C CYS A 88 1.72 -3.56 -16.52
N ARG A 89 2.22 -2.65 -15.71
CA ARG A 89 3.35 -1.76 -16.01
C ARG A 89 3.89 -1.10 -14.75
N ASP A 90 5.05 -0.47 -14.85
CA ASP A 90 5.52 0.43 -13.80
C ASP A 90 4.68 1.71 -13.74
N ALA A 91 4.52 2.23 -12.53
CA ALA A 91 3.87 3.49 -12.23
C ALA A 91 4.77 4.33 -11.31
N HIS A 92 4.76 5.65 -11.52
CA HIS A 92 5.44 6.60 -10.66
C HIS A 92 4.49 7.07 -9.57
N LEU A 93 4.98 7.13 -8.35
CA LEU A 93 4.22 7.40 -7.13
C LEU A 93 4.89 8.53 -6.36
N ARG A 94 4.20 9.65 -6.20
CA ARG A 94 4.68 10.74 -5.36
C ARG A 94 4.29 10.49 -3.92
N VAL A 95 5.25 10.65 -3.01
CA VAL A 95 5.03 10.62 -1.56
C VAL A 95 4.36 11.92 -1.12
N GLU A 96 3.16 11.82 -0.54
CA GLU A 96 2.38 12.98 -0.05
C GLU A 96 2.67 13.29 1.42
N THR A 97 2.95 12.26 2.23
CA THR A 97 3.31 12.40 3.64
C THR A 97 4.25 11.28 4.08
N ASN A 98 5.17 11.57 5.00
CA ASN A 98 6.12 10.62 5.55
C ASN A 98 6.12 10.57 7.09
N THR A 99 5.19 11.26 7.73
CA THR A 99 5.02 11.28 9.19
C THR A 99 4.20 10.07 9.66
N ASN A 100 4.51 8.89 9.14
CA ASN A 100 3.84 7.63 9.42
C ASN A 100 4.85 6.47 9.39
N THR A 101 4.48 5.34 9.95
CA THR A 101 5.33 4.14 10.03
C THR A 101 5.80 3.65 8.66
N PHE A 102 4.96 3.72 7.63
CA PHE A 102 5.22 3.05 6.35
C PHE A 102 6.18 3.83 5.44
N LEU A 103 6.13 5.16 5.47
CA LEU A 103 6.92 6.02 4.57
C LEU A 103 7.95 6.89 5.31
N GLN A 104 8.22 6.61 6.59
CA GLN A 104 9.17 7.39 7.41
C GLN A 104 10.60 7.46 6.85
N LEU A 105 10.98 6.56 5.95
CA LEU A 105 12.30 6.53 5.31
C LEU A 105 12.35 7.29 3.98
N THR A 106 11.24 7.91 3.57
CA THR A 106 11.14 8.74 2.38
C THR A 106 11.03 10.22 2.74
N ASN A 107 11.06 11.11 1.73
CA ASN A 107 10.73 12.51 1.90
C ASN A 107 9.44 12.84 1.15
N VAL A 108 8.70 13.84 1.62
CA VAL A 108 7.56 14.38 0.88
C VAL A 108 8.05 14.91 -0.47
N GLY A 109 7.38 14.51 -1.55
CA GLY A 109 7.77 14.83 -2.91
C GLY A 109 8.71 13.81 -3.57
N ASP A 110 9.28 12.84 -2.84
CA ASP A 110 10.03 11.73 -3.47
C ASP A 110 9.13 10.99 -4.46
N VAL A 111 9.71 10.59 -5.61
CA VAL A 111 9.03 9.78 -6.62
C VAL A 111 9.56 8.36 -6.54
N LEU A 112 8.68 7.42 -6.20
CA LEU A 112 8.96 5.99 -6.16
C LEU A 112 8.42 5.34 -7.44
N THR A 113 9.10 4.32 -7.95
CA THR A 113 8.64 3.55 -9.11
C THR A 113 8.29 2.14 -8.68
N MET A 114 7.03 1.73 -8.88
CA MET A 114 6.54 0.40 -8.51
C MET A 114 5.63 -0.16 -9.60
N PRO A 115 5.66 -1.48 -9.85
CA PRO A 115 4.72 -2.10 -10.78
C PRO A 115 3.29 -2.10 -10.24
N ILE A 116 2.34 -1.92 -11.16
CA ILE A 116 0.91 -2.15 -10.93
C ILE A 116 0.43 -3.32 -11.80
N ARG A 117 -0.45 -4.18 -11.26
CA ARG A 117 -0.96 -5.40 -11.92
C ARG A 117 -2.39 -5.65 -11.50
N HIS A 118 -3.37 -4.94 -12.11
CA HIS A 118 -4.76 -5.03 -11.69
C HIS A 118 -5.77 -4.67 -12.78
N GLY A 119 -6.97 -5.25 -12.72
CA GLY A 119 -8.13 -4.86 -13.50
C GLY A 119 -9.09 -3.97 -12.71
N GLU A 120 -9.03 -4.03 -11.38
CA GLU A 120 -9.87 -3.29 -10.43
C GLU A 120 -8.99 -2.56 -9.42
N GLY A 121 -8.45 -1.40 -9.82
CA GLY A 121 -7.54 -0.61 -8.99
C GLY A 121 -7.94 0.87 -8.90
N SER A 122 -9.07 1.26 -9.50
CA SER A 122 -9.56 2.65 -9.46
C SER A 122 -10.15 2.96 -8.08
N TYR A 123 -9.37 3.62 -7.23
CA TYR A 123 -9.80 4.03 -5.90
C TYR A 123 -10.87 5.13 -5.97
N TYR A 124 -11.90 5.00 -5.13
CA TYR A 124 -13.00 5.94 -5.08
C TYR A 124 -13.50 6.18 -3.66
N VAL A 125 -13.73 7.44 -3.34
CA VAL A 125 -14.52 7.95 -2.21
C VAL A 125 -15.39 9.11 -2.69
N ASP A 126 -16.42 9.48 -1.92
CA ASP A 126 -17.15 10.73 -2.10
C ASP A 126 -16.28 11.96 -1.76
N GLU A 127 -16.76 13.14 -2.18
CA GLU A 127 -16.01 14.39 -2.03
C GLU A 127 -15.75 14.77 -0.57
N ASP A 128 -16.74 14.59 0.31
CA ASP A 128 -16.61 14.92 1.73
C ASP A 128 -15.57 14.02 2.40
N THR A 129 -15.58 12.73 2.09
CA THR A 129 -14.57 11.79 2.56
C THR A 129 -13.18 12.15 2.04
N LEU A 130 -13.06 12.52 0.77
CA LEU A 130 -11.78 12.95 0.17
C LEU A 130 -11.20 14.17 0.90
N ILE A 131 -12.01 15.20 1.12
CA ILE A 131 -11.61 16.42 1.85
C ILE A 131 -11.12 16.07 3.26
N ASN A 132 -11.85 15.19 3.97
CA ASN A 132 -11.47 14.75 5.31
C ASN A 132 -10.14 13.96 5.31
N MET A 133 -9.92 13.09 4.32
CA MET A 133 -8.68 12.33 4.17
C MET A 133 -7.49 13.25 3.88
N GLU A 134 -7.65 14.26 3.04
CA GLU A 134 -6.62 15.27 2.76
C GLU A 134 -6.25 16.07 4.02
N ALA A 135 -7.27 16.57 4.74
CA ALA A 135 -7.06 17.32 5.98
C ALA A 135 -6.34 16.52 7.08
N ARG A 136 -6.46 15.19 7.07
CA ARG A 136 -5.84 14.28 8.04
C ARG A 136 -4.56 13.62 7.54
N ASN A 137 -4.05 14.00 6.37
CA ASN A 137 -2.86 13.39 5.74
C ASN A 137 -2.98 11.87 5.56
N GLN A 138 -4.17 11.35 5.27
CA GLN A 138 -4.41 9.91 5.07
C GLN A 138 -4.02 9.42 3.67
N ILE A 139 -3.76 10.32 2.73
CA ILE A 139 -3.27 9.98 1.39
C ILE A 139 -1.74 9.91 1.44
N LEU A 140 -1.20 8.72 1.27
CA LEU A 140 0.25 8.48 1.36
C LEU A 140 0.95 8.60 0.02
N LEU A 141 0.32 8.08 -1.04
CA LEU A 141 0.89 7.99 -2.39
C LEU A 141 -0.13 8.43 -3.43
N ARG A 142 0.33 9.22 -4.42
CA ARG A 142 -0.45 9.55 -5.62
C ARG A 142 0.32 9.14 -6.87
N TYR A 143 -0.40 8.66 -7.89
CA TYR A 143 0.17 8.50 -9.22
C TYR A 143 0.61 9.84 -9.79
N CYS A 144 1.82 9.87 -10.35
CA CYS A 144 2.43 11.06 -10.93
C CYS A 144 3.21 10.71 -12.20
N ASP A 145 3.71 11.73 -12.89
CA ASP A 145 4.69 11.56 -13.94
C ASP A 145 6.12 11.30 -13.35
N PRO A 146 7.13 10.99 -14.18
CA PRO A 146 8.51 10.77 -13.69
C PRO A 146 9.12 11.97 -12.94
N ASN A 147 8.58 13.17 -13.10
CA ASN A 147 9.05 14.40 -12.44
C ASN A 147 8.25 14.72 -11.18
N GLY A 148 7.27 13.88 -10.79
CA GLY A 148 6.44 14.07 -9.61
C GLY A 148 5.22 14.96 -9.84
N LEU A 149 4.88 15.32 -11.10
CA LEU A 149 3.70 16.10 -11.40
C LEU A 149 2.46 15.20 -11.36
N ILE A 150 1.50 15.57 -10.51
CA ILE A 150 0.18 14.93 -10.46
C ILE A 150 -0.69 15.54 -11.54
N ALA A 151 -0.86 14.82 -12.64
CA ALA A 151 -1.69 15.21 -13.76
C ALA A 151 -2.67 14.09 -14.14
N PRO A 152 -3.81 14.39 -14.79
CA PRO A 152 -4.74 13.36 -15.22
C PRO A 152 -4.10 12.28 -16.10
N GLU A 153 -3.13 12.65 -16.93
CA GLU A 153 -2.41 11.76 -17.85
C GLU A 153 -1.52 10.76 -17.12
N ALA A 154 -1.08 11.09 -15.90
CA ALA A 154 -0.29 10.22 -15.04
C ALA A 154 -1.15 9.20 -14.28
N ASN A 155 -2.49 9.34 -14.33
CA ASN A 155 -3.43 8.45 -13.66
C ASN A 155 -3.68 7.18 -14.50
N PRO A 156 -3.18 6.01 -14.08
CA PRO A 156 -3.27 4.83 -14.94
C PRO A 156 -4.65 4.17 -14.94
N ASN A 157 -5.47 4.39 -13.90
CA ASN A 157 -6.64 3.57 -13.64
C ASN A 157 -7.93 4.35 -13.31
N GLY A 158 -7.87 5.69 -13.26
CA GLY A 158 -9.01 6.54 -12.94
C GLY A 158 -9.29 6.68 -11.44
N SER A 159 -8.31 6.46 -10.57
CA SER A 159 -8.42 6.73 -9.14
C SER A 159 -8.72 8.21 -8.88
N VAL A 160 -9.64 8.50 -7.96
CA VAL A 160 -9.93 9.87 -7.54
C VAL A 160 -8.66 10.55 -7.02
N GLY A 161 -8.41 11.78 -7.45
CA GLY A 161 -7.24 12.55 -7.03
C GLY A 161 -5.90 11.86 -7.29
N ASN A 162 -5.81 10.95 -8.27
CA ASN A 162 -4.62 10.13 -8.56
C ASN A 162 -4.17 9.25 -7.37
N ILE A 163 -5.04 8.94 -6.41
CA ILE A 163 -4.68 8.18 -5.21
C ILE A 163 -4.20 6.77 -5.58
N ALA A 164 -3.00 6.43 -5.12
CA ALA A 164 -2.38 5.12 -5.29
C ALA A 164 -2.30 4.31 -3.99
N GLY A 165 -2.29 5.01 -2.85
CA GLY A 165 -2.25 4.39 -1.52
C GLY A 165 -2.67 5.34 -0.41
N ILE A 166 -3.34 4.79 0.61
CA ILE A 166 -3.94 5.51 1.72
C ILE A 166 -3.68 4.81 3.05
N MET A 167 -3.82 5.53 4.16
CA MET A 167 -3.84 4.94 5.49
C MET A 167 -5.15 5.26 6.24
N ASN A 168 -5.44 4.49 7.30
CA ASN A 168 -6.52 4.81 8.23
C ASN A 168 -6.17 6.05 9.09
N SER A 169 -7.14 6.55 9.84
CA SER A 169 -6.98 7.73 10.70
C SER A 169 -5.96 7.53 11.84
N GLU A 170 -5.79 6.30 12.29
CA GLU A 170 -4.88 5.89 13.35
C GLU A 170 -3.43 5.70 12.87
N GLY A 171 -3.19 5.65 11.54
CA GLY A 171 -1.87 5.44 10.95
C GLY A 171 -1.32 4.03 11.09
N THR A 172 -2.19 3.05 11.39
CA THR A 172 -1.81 1.65 11.63
C THR A 172 -2.09 0.73 10.45
N VAL A 173 -2.99 1.12 9.56
CA VAL A 173 -3.36 0.34 8.36
C VAL A 173 -3.04 1.15 7.12
N PHE A 174 -2.27 0.56 6.20
CA PHE A 174 -1.92 1.13 4.90
C PHE A 174 -2.35 0.21 3.77
N GLY A 175 -3.00 0.76 2.75
CA GLY A 175 -3.36 0.05 1.54
C GLY A 175 -2.83 0.75 0.30
N LEU A 176 -2.29 -0.02 -0.66
CA LEU A 176 -1.81 0.51 -1.93
C LEU A 176 -2.06 -0.48 -3.07
N MET A 177 -2.32 0.05 -4.28
CA MET A 177 -2.47 -0.79 -5.48
C MET A 177 -1.16 -1.21 -6.13
N PRO A 178 -0.08 -0.41 -6.09
CA PRO A 178 1.25 -0.84 -6.51
C PRO A 178 1.80 -1.99 -5.68
N HIS A 179 2.80 -2.70 -6.26
CA HIS A 179 3.42 -3.90 -5.71
C HIS A 179 4.84 -3.61 -5.20
N PRO A 180 5.03 -3.18 -3.94
CA PRO A 180 6.35 -2.92 -3.37
C PRO A 180 7.23 -4.19 -3.30
N GLU A 181 6.62 -5.37 -3.13
CA GLU A 181 7.34 -6.65 -3.10
C GLU A 181 8.04 -6.98 -4.42
N ALA A 182 7.55 -6.43 -5.54
CA ALA A 182 8.13 -6.65 -6.86
C ALA A 182 9.29 -5.69 -7.18
N CYS A 183 9.62 -4.75 -6.28
CA CYS A 183 10.72 -3.81 -6.39
C CYS A 183 11.41 -3.60 -5.02
N ALA A 184 11.72 -4.69 -4.31
CA ALA A 184 12.32 -4.69 -2.98
C ALA A 184 13.72 -5.31 -2.94
N GLU A 185 14.25 -5.81 -4.07
CA GLU A 185 15.55 -6.45 -4.16
C GLU A 185 16.31 -5.96 -5.40
N THR A 186 17.64 -5.77 -5.26
CA THR A 186 18.48 -5.27 -6.34
C THR A 186 18.41 -6.13 -7.61
N VAL A 187 18.24 -7.44 -7.45
CA VAL A 187 18.09 -8.37 -8.58
C VAL A 187 16.85 -8.09 -9.43
N LEU A 188 15.84 -7.43 -8.86
CA LEU A 188 14.62 -7.01 -9.57
C LEU A 188 14.81 -5.68 -10.33
N GLY A 189 15.99 -5.06 -10.23
CA GLY A 189 16.35 -3.82 -10.93
C GLY A 189 15.88 -2.53 -10.24
N ASN A 190 15.13 -2.62 -9.14
CA ASN A 190 14.60 -1.50 -8.38
C ASN A 190 14.42 -1.91 -6.91
N VAL A 191 14.64 -0.97 -5.99
CA VAL A 191 14.55 -1.18 -4.54
C VAL A 191 13.62 -0.18 -3.83
N ASP A 192 12.81 0.57 -4.56
CA ASP A 192 11.93 1.58 -3.98
C ASP A 192 10.90 0.97 -3.01
N GLY A 193 10.40 -0.23 -3.31
CA GLY A 193 9.48 -0.96 -2.44
C GLY A 193 10.09 -1.38 -1.10
N LEU A 194 11.42 -1.54 -1.04
CA LEU A 194 12.12 -1.88 0.20
C LEU A 194 11.95 -0.79 1.26
N LEU A 195 11.82 0.48 0.85
CA LEU A 195 11.63 1.62 1.76
C LEU A 195 10.35 1.46 2.60
N ILE A 196 9.28 0.93 2.00
CA ILE A 196 7.99 0.68 2.68
C ILE A 196 8.17 -0.42 3.74
N PHE A 197 8.77 -1.56 3.38
CA PHE A 197 8.94 -2.68 4.31
C PHE A 197 9.90 -2.34 5.45
N ARG A 198 10.97 -1.60 5.16
CA ARG A 198 11.89 -1.12 6.19
C ARG A 198 11.21 -0.10 7.10
N GLY A 199 10.47 0.85 6.54
CA GLY A 199 9.69 1.80 7.32
C GLY A 199 8.76 1.09 8.31
N MET A 200 8.03 0.07 7.85
CA MET A 200 7.10 -0.71 8.67
C MET A 200 7.77 -1.47 9.83
N THR A 201 9.05 -1.83 9.69
CA THR A 201 9.78 -2.66 10.67
C THR A 201 10.77 -1.86 11.53
N GLU A 202 11.03 -0.60 11.21
CA GLU A 202 11.89 0.28 11.99
C GLU A 202 11.06 1.12 12.98
N PRO A 203 11.55 1.38 14.22
CA PRO A 203 10.85 2.24 15.16
C PRO A 203 10.64 3.65 14.61
N LEU A 204 9.46 4.24 14.81
CA LEU A 204 9.21 5.65 14.47
C LEU A 204 10.23 6.56 15.19
N GLY A 205 10.93 7.41 14.42
CA GLY A 205 11.92 8.34 14.95
C GLY A 205 13.30 7.74 15.22
N GLY A 206 13.59 6.54 14.76
CA GLY A 206 14.94 5.99 14.71
C GLY A 206 15.86 6.93 13.90
N SER A 207 17.06 7.22 14.41
CA SER A 207 18.05 8.09 13.79
C SER A 207 18.19 7.79 12.29
N ARG A 208 17.95 8.80 11.45
CA ARG A 208 18.20 8.76 10.00
C ARG A 208 19.68 8.54 9.71
N ALA A 209 20.18 7.35 9.92
CA ALA A 209 21.44 6.94 9.32
C ALA A 209 21.15 6.79 7.81
N ARG A 210 21.39 7.88 7.06
CA ARG A 210 21.47 7.83 5.60
C ARG A 210 22.61 6.89 5.25
N THR A 211 22.33 5.63 4.99
CA THR A 211 23.22 4.82 4.15
C THR A 211 23.03 5.34 2.73
N ALA A 212 23.78 6.40 2.42
CA ALA A 212 24.13 6.74 1.06
C ALA A 212 25.02 5.62 0.54
N ASP A 213 24.42 4.54 0.12
CA ASP A 213 25.11 3.51 -0.67
C ASP A 213 24.37 3.34 -2.00
N ARG A 214 24.37 4.43 -2.78
CA ARG A 214 24.32 4.34 -4.25
C ARG A 214 25.72 3.99 -4.70
N GLY A 215 26.14 2.75 -4.40
CA GLY A 215 27.37 2.18 -4.93
C GLY A 215 27.26 2.12 -6.44
N LEU A 216 27.92 3.08 -7.10
CA LEU A 216 28.35 2.97 -8.49
C LEU A 216 29.19 1.70 -8.61
N LEU A 217 28.64 0.64 -9.16
CA LEU A 217 29.40 -0.42 -9.79
C LEU A 217 29.62 0.00 -11.25
N SER A 218 30.78 0.67 -11.49
CA SER A 218 31.44 0.63 -12.80
C SER A 218 32.14 -0.72 -12.92
N ILE A 219 31.79 -1.48 -13.87
CA ILE A 219 32.51 -2.17 -14.98
C ILE A 219 31.52 -3.03 -15.73
#